data_0894081d3d1af698bfac9f0de44d38d7
#
_entry.id   0894081d3d1af698bfac9f0de44d38d7
#
_cell.length_a   1.000
_cell.length_b   1.000
_cell.length_c   1.000
_cell.angle_alpha   90.00
_cell.angle_beta   90.00
_cell.angle_gamma   90.00
#
_symmetry.space_group_name_H-M   'P 1'
#
loop_
_entity.id
_entity.type
_entity.pdbx_description
1 polymer ?
#
loop_
_entity_poly.entity_id
_entity_poly.type
_entity_poly.pdbx_seq_one_letter_code
_entity_poly.pdbx_strand_id
1 'polypeptide(L)'
;MKKIFVAAVIILFAAAYAVGNYFVDFALERGEDLSPPKACANIADPTLKPPPVPNFPAEDWSLESFDGLKLHAKKFSPAEKNNRWAILVHGYGRDGTYAYDYAEEYLKRGWNVLVPDLRAAGRSEGKFITMGALESRDVFDWAKKISAENPDAKIILHGVSMGAATVLMTAALEPKNLCAVVEDCGYTSAYEMFSAQLKKIFGLPEYPVMPCANIVCKIKTGVKISDAAPLEVVDKIKVPVLFIHGDEDKLVPFEMLDKLFDKATAPKEKFVVEGAGHADAKRKNPAAYFDKVFNFLEGCS
;
A
#
# COMPACT_ATOMS: atom_id res chain seq x y z
N MET A 1 -3.58 7.65 50.59
CA MET A 1 -3.04 8.41 49.45
C MET A 1 -2.38 7.51 48.41
N LYS A 2 -1.36 6.66 48.72
CA LYS A 2 -0.70 5.78 47.75
C LYS A 2 -1.66 4.85 46.93
N LYS A 3 -2.64 4.21 47.59
CA LYS A 3 -3.61 3.32 46.96
C LYS A 3 -4.53 4.08 45.95
N ILE A 4 -4.96 5.29 46.30
CA ILE A 4 -5.80 6.15 45.44
C ILE A 4 -4.99 6.60 44.23
N PHE A 5 -3.73 6.99 44.41
CA PHE A 5 -2.83 7.36 43.33
C PHE A 5 -2.60 6.20 42.34
N VAL A 6 -2.31 5.00 42.86
CA VAL A 6 -2.14 3.80 42.04
C VAL A 6 -3.41 3.47 41.24
N ALA A 7 -4.58 3.53 41.89
CA ALA A 7 -5.85 3.30 41.22
C ALA A 7 -6.12 4.33 40.11
N ALA A 8 -5.84 5.61 40.33
CA ALA A 8 -5.99 6.65 39.32
C ALA A 8 -5.06 6.42 38.12
N VAL A 9 -3.82 6.01 38.34
CA VAL A 9 -2.86 5.67 37.27
C VAL A 9 -3.37 4.48 36.45
N ILE A 10 -3.86 3.42 37.10
CA ILE A 10 -4.42 2.25 36.39
C ILE A 10 -5.62 2.65 35.56
N ILE A 11 -6.52 3.48 36.07
CA ILE A 11 -7.70 3.96 35.31
C ILE A 11 -7.26 4.76 34.08
N LEU A 12 -6.26 5.64 34.23
CA LEU A 12 -5.73 6.41 33.08
C LEU A 12 -5.13 5.52 32.00
N PHE A 13 -4.35 4.51 32.38
CA PHE A 13 -3.80 3.55 31.42
C PHE A 13 -4.90 2.73 30.74
N ALA A 14 -5.90 2.27 31.48
CA ALA A 14 -7.03 1.55 30.93
C ALA A 14 -7.83 2.41 29.93
N ALA A 15 -8.06 3.68 30.27
CA ALA A 15 -8.73 4.61 29.37
C ALA A 15 -7.90 4.88 28.08
N ALA A 16 -6.60 5.12 28.23
CA ALA A 16 -5.70 5.32 27.09
C ALA A 16 -5.67 4.08 26.17
N TYR A 17 -5.61 2.88 26.78
CA TYR A 17 -5.68 1.63 26.01
C TYR A 17 -7.03 1.49 25.30
N ALA A 18 -8.16 1.75 25.96
CA ALA A 18 -9.49 1.65 25.38
C ALA A 18 -9.67 2.60 24.18
N VAL A 19 -9.18 3.83 24.29
CA VAL A 19 -9.17 4.81 23.19
C VAL A 19 -8.32 4.30 22.03
N GLY A 20 -7.08 3.93 22.29
CA GLY A 20 -6.18 3.40 21.26
C GLY A 20 -6.75 2.15 20.59
N ASN A 21 -7.32 1.23 21.38
CA ASN A 21 -7.95 0.01 20.89
C ASN A 21 -9.11 0.30 19.94
N TYR A 22 -10.01 1.22 20.33
CA TYR A 22 -11.14 1.60 19.49
C TYR A 22 -10.69 2.10 18.11
N PHE A 23 -9.71 3.01 18.07
CA PHE A 23 -9.24 3.56 16.80
C PHE A 23 -8.43 2.57 15.96
N VAL A 24 -7.64 1.69 16.59
CA VAL A 24 -6.92 0.62 15.88
C VAL A 24 -7.91 -0.37 15.26
N ASP A 25 -8.90 -0.83 16.02
CA ASP A 25 -9.90 -1.77 15.50
C ASP A 25 -10.76 -1.12 14.41
N PHE A 26 -11.17 0.13 14.61
CA PHE A 26 -11.94 0.87 13.63
C PHE A 26 -11.19 1.05 12.31
N ALA A 27 -9.89 1.39 12.37
CA ALA A 27 -9.11 1.75 11.19
C ALA A 27 -8.32 0.60 10.57
N LEU A 28 -7.94 -0.43 11.32
CA LEU A 28 -6.98 -1.42 10.84
C LEU A 28 -7.50 -2.86 10.89
N GLU A 29 -8.55 -3.15 11.68
CA GLU A 29 -9.03 -4.50 11.85
C GLU A 29 -9.97 -4.89 10.71
N ARG A 30 -9.66 -6.01 10.03
CA ARG A 30 -10.55 -6.67 9.08
C ARG A 30 -11.75 -7.29 9.80
N GLY A 31 -12.94 -7.17 9.25
CA GLY A 31 -14.14 -7.82 9.78
C GLY A 31 -14.06 -9.34 9.74
N GLU A 32 -14.77 -10.02 10.64
CA GLU A 32 -14.84 -11.48 10.69
C GLU A 32 -15.44 -12.09 9.42
N ASP A 33 -16.32 -11.36 8.75
CA ASP A 33 -16.91 -11.68 7.44
C ASP A 33 -15.99 -11.35 6.26
N LEU A 34 -14.72 -11.08 6.53
CA LEU A 34 -13.70 -10.66 5.57
C LEU A 34 -13.94 -9.26 4.97
N SER A 35 -14.86 -8.48 5.53
CA SER A 35 -15.07 -7.09 5.12
C SER A 35 -13.85 -6.22 5.47
N PRO A 36 -13.63 -5.14 4.71
CA PRO A 36 -12.56 -4.20 5.01
C PRO A 36 -12.81 -3.49 6.35
N PRO A 37 -11.77 -2.86 6.96
CA PRO A 37 -11.92 -2.08 8.18
C PRO A 37 -13.05 -1.06 8.11
N LYS A 38 -13.73 -0.81 9.22
CA LYS A 38 -14.90 0.09 9.29
C LYS A 38 -14.61 1.51 8.78
N ALA A 39 -13.37 1.99 8.96
CA ALA A 39 -12.97 3.30 8.46
C ALA A 39 -13.04 3.40 6.93
N CYS A 40 -12.96 2.29 6.19
CA CYS A 40 -13.06 2.30 4.73
C CYS A 40 -14.39 2.87 4.24
N ALA A 41 -15.48 2.68 4.97
CA ALA A 41 -16.78 3.25 4.63
C ALA A 41 -16.78 4.79 4.56
N ASN A 42 -15.83 5.45 5.23
CA ASN A 42 -15.73 6.91 5.25
C ASN A 42 -14.83 7.48 4.15
N ILE A 43 -14.02 6.65 3.49
CA ILE A 43 -12.99 7.10 2.54
C ILE A 43 -13.07 6.41 1.18
N ALA A 44 -13.65 5.21 1.12
CA ALA A 44 -13.79 4.46 -0.12
C ALA A 44 -15.05 4.90 -0.89
N ASP A 45 -14.93 5.06 -2.20
CA ASP A 45 -16.09 5.19 -3.08
C ASP A 45 -16.87 3.86 -3.10
N PRO A 46 -18.09 3.80 -2.57
CA PRO A 46 -18.88 2.56 -2.52
C PRO A 46 -19.39 2.13 -3.89
N THR A 47 -19.34 3.00 -4.88
CA THR A 47 -19.79 2.72 -6.26
C THR A 47 -18.69 2.06 -7.09
N LEU A 48 -17.44 2.17 -6.66
CA LEU A 48 -16.30 1.59 -7.37
C LEU A 48 -16.31 0.06 -7.22
N LYS A 49 -16.58 -0.62 -8.32
CA LYS A 49 -16.52 -2.08 -8.41
C LYS A 49 -15.16 -2.53 -8.91
N PRO A 50 -14.71 -3.74 -8.54
CA PRO A 50 -13.51 -4.31 -9.12
C PRO A 50 -13.70 -4.47 -10.64
N PRO A 51 -12.64 -4.21 -11.43
CA PRO A 51 -12.64 -4.46 -12.86
C PRO A 51 -12.85 -5.95 -13.18
N PRO A 52 -13.27 -6.29 -14.39
CA PRO A 52 -13.36 -7.68 -14.82
C PRO A 52 -11.99 -8.37 -14.77
N VAL A 53 -12.02 -9.68 -14.59
CA VAL A 53 -10.80 -10.50 -14.63
C VAL A 53 -10.18 -10.40 -16.02
N PRO A 54 -8.87 -10.10 -16.16
CA PRO A 54 -8.19 -10.10 -17.45
C PRO A 54 -8.33 -11.44 -18.17
N ASN A 55 -8.63 -11.39 -19.46
CA ASN A 55 -8.75 -12.59 -20.29
C ASN A 55 -7.37 -13.11 -20.74
N PHE A 56 -6.56 -13.53 -19.78
CA PHE A 56 -5.22 -14.07 -19.97
C PHE A 56 -5.05 -15.33 -19.12
N PRO A 57 -4.11 -16.24 -19.46
CA PRO A 57 -3.78 -17.39 -18.63
C PRO A 57 -3.47 -16.96 -17.20
N ALA A 58 -4.13 -17.59 -16.23
CA ALA A 58 -4.04 -17.21 -14.84
C ALA A 58 -3.89 -18.42 -13.92
N GLU A 59 -3.13 -18.25 -12.87
CA GLU A 59 -2.93 -19.25 -11.80
C GLU A 59 -2.95 -18.62 -10.42
N ASP A 60 -3.38 -19.37 -9.42
CA ASP A 60 -3.36 -18.95 -8.03
C ASP A 60 -1.99 -19.27 -7.43
N TRP A 61 -1.34 -18.25 -6.87
CA TRP A 61 -0.11 -18.40 -6.12
C TRP A 61 -0.35 -18.20 -4.62
N SER A 62 0.45 -18.89 -3.83
CA SER A 62 0.49 -18.67 -2.39
C SER A 62 1.93 -18.68 -1.89
N LEU A 63 2.16 -18.02 -0.77
CA LEU A 63 3.37 -18.11 0.01
C LEU A 63 3.03 -17.99 1.50
N GLU A 64 3.93 -18.43 2.35
CA GLU A 64 3.88 -18.18 3.78
C GLU A 64 4.72 -16.93 4.07
N SER A 65 4.12 -15.94 4.73
CA SER A 65 4.80 -14.72 5.14
C SER A 65 5.86 -15.00 6.22
N PHE A 66 6.73 -14.03 6.46
CA PHE A 66 7.77 -14.12 7.50
C PHE A 66 7.22 -14.34 8.92
N ASP A 67 5.94 -14.06 9.16
CA ASP A 67 5.23 -14.23 10.44
C ASP A 67 4.13 -15.31 10.39
N GLY A 68 4.16 -16.18 9.37
CA GLY A 68 3.39 -17.41 9.28
C GLY A 68 1.97 -17.25 8.68
N LEU A 69 1.64 -16.10 8.08
CA LEU A 69 0.37 -15.93 7.39
C LEU A 69 0.42 -16.58 6.00
N LYS A 70 -0.64 -17.29 5.62
CA LYS A 70 -0.81 -17.75 4.24
C LYS A 70 -1.29 -16.59 3.38
N LEU A 71 -0.43 -16.13 2.48
CA LEU A 71 -0.71 -15.07 1.53
C LEU A 71 -1.10 -15.65 0.17
N HIS A 72 -1.97 -14.94 -0.52
CA HIS A 72 -2.51 -15.30 -1.83
C HIS A 72 -2.19 -14.22 -2.86
N ALA A 73 -1.96 -14.63 -4.10
CA ALA A 73 -1.84 -13.75 -5.25
C ALA A 73 -2.42 -14.41 -6.50
N LYS A 74 -2.91 -13.60 -7.42
CA LYS A 74 -3.25 -14.02 -8.78
C LYS A 74 -2.11 -13.69 -9.70
N LYS A 75 -1.54 -14.70 -10.36
CA LYS A 75 -0.54 -14.53 -11.42
C LYS A 75 -1.24 -14.61 -12.76
N PHE A 76 -0.92 -13.69 -13.63
CA PHE A 76 -1.32 -13.70 -15.03
C PHE A 76 -0.08 -13.75 -15.93
N SER A 77 -0.20 -14.44 -17.08
CA SER A 77 0.91 -14.58 -18.02
C SER A 77 0.46 -14.16 -19.42
N PRO A 78 1.31 -13.44 -20.17
CA PRO A 78 1.07 -13.20 -21.59
C PRO A 78 1.24 -14.50 -22.40
N ALA A 79 0.84 -14.50 -23.66
CA ALA A 79 0.97 -15.65 -24.54
C ALA A 79 2.44 -16.08 -24.75
N GLU A 80 3.34 -15.11 -24.81
CA GLU A 80 4.77 -15.35 -25.00
C GLU A 80 5.52 -15.29 -23.68
N LYS A 81 6.35 -16.31 -23.41
CA LYS A 81 7.21 -16.34 -22.21
C LYS A 81 8.28 -15.26 -22.29
N ASN A 82 8.48 -14.55 -21.18
CA ASN A 82 9.52 -13.52 -21.05
C ASN A 82 9.90 -13.32 -19.58
N ASN A 83 10.86 -12.42 -19.34
CA ASN A 83 11.42 -12.17 -18.01
C ASN A 83 10.88 -10.89 -17.36
N ARG A 84 9.92 -10.18 -17.98
CA ARG A 84 9.37 -8.94 -17.43
C ARG A 84 8.22 -9.24 -16.49
N TRP A 85 8.27 -8.67 -15.28
CA TRP A 85 7.28 -8.90 -14.23
C TRP A 85 6.81 -7.59 -13.62
N ALA A 86 5.51 -7.45 -13.46
CA ALA A 86 4.90 -6.37 -12.68
C ALA A 86 4.21 -6.96 -11.44
N ILE A 87 4.54 -6.47 -10.26
CA ILE A 87 3.78 -6.71 -9.03
C ILE A 87 2.88 -5.51 -8.79
N LEU A 88 1.56 -5.71 -8.85
CA LEU A 88 0.57 -4.64 -8.74
C LEU A 88 -0.07 -4.67 -7.36
N VAL A 89 0.12 -3.60 -6.59
CA VAL A 89 -0.22 -3.54 -5.16
C VAL A 89 -1.40 -2.62 -4.93
N HIS A 90 -2.49 -3.18 -4.42
CA HIS A 90 -3.76 -2.48 -4.19
C HIS A 90 -3.72 -1.53 -2.98
N GLY A 91 -4.69 -0.60 -2.94
CA GLY A 91 -4.86 0.36 -1.86
C GLY A 91 -5.61 -0.20 -0.64
N TYR A 92 -5.73 0.65 0.38
CA TYR A 92 -6.42 0.37 1.64
C TYR A 92 -7.89 0.01 1.44
N GLY A 93 -8.35 -1.04 2.14
CA GLY A 93 -9.72 -1.53 2.09
C GLY A 93 -10.14 -2.16 0.76
N ARG A 94 -9.19 -2.50 -0.09
CA ARG A 94 -9.36 -3.21 -1.35
C ARG A 94 -8.63 -4.55 -1.29
N ASP A 95 -8.77 -5.35 -2.33
CA ASP A 95 -8.03 -6.57 -2.60
C ASP A 95 -7.39 -6.52 -4.00
N GLY A 96 -6.69 -7.57 -4.38
CA GLY A 96 -6.00 -7.64 -5.67
C GLY A 96 -6.89 -7.43 -6.88
N THR A 97 -8.20 -7.74 -6.81
CA THR A 97 -9.11 -7.59 -7.95
C THR A 97 -9.23 -6.14 -8.43
N TYR A 98 -8.99 -5.17 -7.55
CA TYR A 98 -9.01 -3.74 -7.90
C TYR A 98 -7.81 -3.29 -8.76
N ALA A 99 -6.80 -4.15 -8.94
CA ALA A 99 -5.67 -3.89 -9.82
C ALA A 99 -5.80 -4.59 -11.20
N TYR A 100 -6.92 -5.25 -11.51
CA TYR A 100 -7.05 -6.04 -12.74
C TYR A 100 -7.05 -5.21 -14.02
N ASP A 101 -7.54 -3.99 -14.01
CA ASP A 101 -7.46 -3.11 -15.18
C ASP A 101 -6.03 -2.59 -15.43
N TYR A 102 -5.23 -2.41 -14.38
CA TYR A 102 -3.79 -2.21 -14.53
C TYR A 102 -3.14 -3.48 -15.09
N ALA A 103 -3.47 -4.64 -14.53
CA ALA A 103 -2.94 -5.93 -14.97
C ALA A 103 -3.18 -6.16 -16.47
N GLU A 104 -4.37 -5.85 -16.98
CA GLU A 104 -4.71 -5.98 -18.38
C GLU A 104 -3.78 -5.15 -19.27
N GLU A 105 -3.46 -3.91 -18.89
CA GLU A 105 -2.58 -3.04 -19.67
C GLU A 105 -1.12 -3.50 -19.66
N TYR A 106 -0.63 -4.05 -18.55
CA TYR A 106 0.69 -4.69 -18.51
C TYR A 106 0.74 -5.96 -19.36
N LEU A 107 -0.29 -6.81 -19.29
CA LEU A 107 -0.41 -8.05 -20.05
C LEU A 107 -0.47 -7.81 -21.56
N LYS A 108 -1.23 -6.81 -22.03
CA LYS A 108 -1.28 -6.38 -23.44
C LYS A 108 0.10 -5.99 -23.98
N ARG A 109 0.99 -5.52 -23.10
CA ARG A 109 2.38 -5.15 -23.46
C ARG A 109 3.40 -6.25 -23.17
N GLY A 110 2.91 -7.47 -22.93
CA GLY A 110 3.72 -8.66 -22.77
C GLY A 110 4.42 -8.79 -21.40
N TRP A 111 3.93 -8.18 -20.34
CA TRP A 111 4.44 -8.39 -18.98
C TRP A 111 3.77 -9.59 -18.31
N ASN A 112 4.52 -10.37 -17.53
CA ASN A 112 3.91 -11.23 -16.51
C ASN A 112 3.44 -10.34 -15.37
N VAL A 113 2.29 -10.65 -14.80
CA VAL A 113 1.70 -9.81 -13.75
C VAL A 113 1.38 -10.66 -12.53
N LEU A 114 1.83 -10.21 -11.36
CA LEU A 114 1.41 -10.74 -10.07
C LEU A 114 0.56 -9.70 -9.35
N VAL A 115 -0.62 -10.12 -8.92
CA VAL A 115 -1.56 -9.28 -8.17
C VAL A 115 -1.79 -9.93 -6.82
N PRO A 116 -1.03 -9.55 -5.77
CA PRO A 116 -1.23 -10.07 -4.43
C PRO A 116 -2.48 -9.48 -3.78
N ASP A 117 -3.18 -10.31 -3.02
CA ASP A 117 -3.98 -9.84 -1.91
C ASP A 117 -3.01 -9.53 -0.76
N LEU A 118 -2.93 -8.30 -0.32
CA LEU A 118 -2.12 -7.94 0.85
C LEU A 118 -2.66 -8.62 2.11
N ARG A 119 -1.84 -8.72 3.18
CA ARG A 119 -2.32 -9.24 4.46
C ARG A 119 -3.62 -8.57 4.91
N ALA A 120 -4.50 -9.30 5.54
CA ALA A 120 -5.82 -8.85 5.96
C ALA A 120 -6.72 -8.34 4.79
N ALA A 121 -6.48 -8.78 3.55
CA ALA A 121 -7.30 -8.44 2.39
C ALA A 121 -7.56 -9.67 1.52
N GLY A 122 -8.67 -9.65 0.76
CA GLY A 122 -9.04 -10.71 -0.19
C GLY A 122 -8.97 -12.11 0.42
N ARG A 123 -8.20 -12.99 -0.19
CA ARG A 123 -7.98 -14.39 0.22
C ARG A 123 -6.76 -14.58 1.14
N SER A 124 -5.94 -13.54 1.33
CA SER A 124 -4.81 -13.59 2.25
C SER A 124 -5.26 -13.56 3.69
N GLU A 125 -4.54 -14.29 4.54
CA GLU A 125 -4.76 -14.30 5.98
C GLU A 125 -4.31 -12.97 6.62
N GLY A 126 -4.61 -12.83 7.90
CA GLY A 126 -4.29 -11.64 8.70
C GLY A 126 -5.55 -10.99 9.24
N LYS A 127 -5.37 -10.33 10.38
CA LYS A 127 -6.43 -9.63 11.09
C LYS A 127 -6.35 -8.11 10.92
N PHE A 128 -5.14 -7.58 10.80
CA PHE A 128 -4.89 -6.15 10.76
C PHE A 128 -4.14 -5.74 9.49
N ILE A 129 -4.60 -4.66 8.86
CA ILE A 129 -3.85 -3.91 7.85
C ILE A 129 -2.84 -3.04 8.61
N THR A 130 -1.58 -3.01 8.17
CA THR A 130 -0.52 -2.23 8.83
C THR A 130 -0.02 -1.06 7.99
N MET A 131 -0.80 -0.66 6.99
CA MET A 131 -0.56 0.53 6.16
C MET A 131 0.80 0.53 5.44
N GLY A 132 1.27 -0.63 5.02
CA GLY A 132 2.56 -0.78 4.34
C GLY A 132 3.70 -1.25 5.25
N ALA A 133 3.59 -1.16 6.58
CA ALA A 133 4.69 -1.51 7.48
C ALA A 133 5.09 -2.99 7.39
N LEU A 134 4.12 -3.90 7.41
CA LEU A 134 4.36 -5.34 7.23
C LEU A 134 4.07 -5.79 5.79
N GLU A 135 3.13 -5.15 5.12
CA GLU A 135 2.81 -5.41 3.70
C GLU A 135 4.04 -5.26 2.80
N SER A 136 4.95 -4.33 3.10
CA SER A 136 6.19 -4.16 2.34
C SER A 136 7.09 -5.40 2.40
N ARG A 137 7.10 -6.12 3.51
CA ARG A 137 7.84 -7.38 3.66
C ARG A 137 7.16 -8.52 2.90
N ASP A 138 5.84 -8.54 2.88
CA ASP A 138 5.08 -9.52 2.09
C ASP A 138 5.33 -9.33 0.59
N VAL A 139 5.31 -8.08 0.11
CA VAL A 139 5.62 -7.78 -1.29
C VAL A 139 7.07 -8.08 -1.63
N PHE A 140 8.01 -7.88 -0.69
CA PHE A 140 9.39 -8.32 -0.83
C PHE A 140 9.50 -9.85 -1.00
N ASP A 141 8.75 -10.62 -0.20
CA ASP A 141 8.73 -12.09 -0.31
C ASP A 141 8.11 -12.56 -1.63
N TRP A 142 7.10 -11.85 -2.16
CA TRP A 142 6.60 -12.10 -3.52
C TRP A 142 7.66 -11.85 -4.60
N ALA A 143 8.39 -10.74 -4.51
CA ALA A 143 9.50 -10.45 -5.43
C ALA A 143 10.60 -11.51 -5.34
N LYS A 144 10.93 -11.97 -4.13
CA LYS A 144 11.87 -13.06 -3.88
C LYS A 144 11.41 -14.38 -4.51
N LYS A 145 10.10 -14.71 -4.40
CA LYS A 145 9.52 -15.89 -5.05
C LYS A 145 9.66 -15.82 -6.57
N ILE A 146 9.32 -14.70 -7.18
CA ILE A 146 9.51 -14.50 -8.64
C ILE A 146 10.99 -14.69 -9.02
N SER A 147 11.92 -14.07 -8.28
CA SER A 147 13.36 -14.18 -8.55
C SER A 147 13.93 -15.59 -8.35
N ALA A 148 13.30 -16.42 -7.51
CA ALA A 148 13.68 -17.82 -7.32
C ALA A 148 13.20 -18.70 -8.48
N GLU A 149 11.99 -18.46 -8.99
CA GLU A 149 11.42 -19.20 -10.14
C GLU A 149 12.00 -18.73 -11.49
N ASN A 150 12.36 -17.45 -11.56
CA ASN A 150 12.97 -16.83 -12.74
C ASN A 150 14.16 -15.95 -12.32
N PRO A 151 15.39 -16.49 -12.29
CA PRO A 151 16.59 -15.77 -11.87
C PRO A 151 16.91 -14.52 -12.71
N ASP A 152 16.47 -14.49 -13.97
CA ASP A 152 16.66 -13.39 -14.93
C ASP A 152 15.46 -12.43 -14.96
N ALA A 153 14.51 -12.56 -14.04
CA ALA A 153 13.36 -11.69 -13.98
C ALA A 153 13.78 -10.22 -13.87
N LYS A 154 13.07 -9.34 -14.57
CA LYS A 154 13.11 -7.90 -14.40
C LYS A 154 11.79 -7.50 -13.74
N ILE A 155 11.84 -7.13 -12.49
CA ILE A 155 10.65 -6.89 -11.66
C ILE A 155 10.42 -5.40 -11.54
N ILE A 156 9.18 -4.95 -11.76
CA ILE A 156 8.72 -3.63 -11.35
C ILE A 156 7.66 -3.75 -10.25
N LEU A 157 7.60 -2.75 -9.41
CA LEU A 157 6.53 -2.61 -8.44
C LEU A 157 5.65 -1.43 -8.85
N HIS A 158 4.34 -1.64 -8.87
CA HIS A 158 3.38 -0.58 -9.12
C HIS A 158 2.30 -0.62 -8.05
N GLY A 159 2.19 0.44 -7.27
CA GLY A 159 1.24 0.55 -6.15
C GLY A 159 0.38 1.79 -6.22
N VAL A 160 -0.85 1.68 -5.69
CA VAL A 160 -1.80 2.79 -5.62
C VAL A 160 -2.15 3.07 -4.15
N SER A 161 -2.08 4.33 -3.71
CA SER A 161 -2.45 4.76 -2.36
C SER A 161 -1.62 4.03 -1.29
N MET A 162 -2.24 3.25 -0.39
CA MET A 162 -1.51 2.39 0.54
C MET A 162 -0.56 1.44 -0.20
N GLY A 163 -0.95 0.94 -1.38
CA GLY A 163 -0.07 0.14 -2.23
C GLY A 163 1.16 0.92 -2.69
N ALA A 164 1.02 2.21 -3.01
CA ALA A 164 2.13 3.10 -3.36
C ALA A 164 3.12 3.27 -2.20
N ALA A 165 2.62 3.54 -1.00
CA ALA A 165 3.44 3.56 0.21
C ALA A 165 4.15 2.21 0.44
N THR A 166 3.43 1.10 0.23
CA THR A 166 3.97 -0.25 0.37
C THR A 166 5.11 -0.52 -0.62
N VAL A 167 4.96 -0.17 -1.91
CA VAL A 167 6.00 -0.43 -2.92
C VAL A 167 7.25 0.44 -2.69
N LEU A 168 7.12 1.68 -2.22
CA LEU A 168 8.26 2.50 -1.82
C LEU A 168 9.04 1.85 -0.67
N MET A 169 8.33 1.40 0.37
CA MET A 169 8.95 0.72 1.51
C MET A 169 9.55 -0.63 1.11
N THR A 170 8.90 -1.37 0.21
CA THR A 170 9.46 -2.62 -0.36
C THR A 170 10.74 -2.36 -1.14
N ALA A 171 10.77 -1.33 -1.99
CA ALA A 171 11.94 -1.01 -2.80
C ALA A 171 13.17 -0.63 -1.94
N ALA A 172 12.93 0.01 -0.79
CA ALA A 172 13.98 0.33 0.18
C ALA A 172 14.59 -0.93 0.87
N LEU A 173 13.94 -2.09 0.76
CA LEU A 173 14.48 -3.38 1.18
C LEU A 173 15.38 -4.04 0.11
N GLU A 174 15.53 -3.41 -1.04
CA GLU A 174 16.38 -3.84 -2.16
C GLU A 174 16.07 -5.27 -2.66
N PRO A 175 14.82 -5.59 -3.08
CA PRO A 175 14.52 -6.92 -3.63
C PRO A 175 15.40 -7.20 -4.86
N LYS A 176 15.90 -8.43 -4.94
CA LYS A 176 16.68 -8.87 -6.10
C LYS A 176 15.85 -8.69 -7.39
N ASN A 177 16.51 -8.27 -8.47
CA ASN A 177 15.91 -8.10 -9.80
C ASN A 177 14.86 -6.97 -9.89
N LEU A 178 14.71 -6.14 -8.86
CA LEU A 178 13.89 -4.93 -8.95
C LEU A 178 14.57 -3.94 -9.90
N CYS A 179 13.82 -3.39 -10.89
CA CYS A 179 14.36 -2.45 -11.85
C CYS A 179 13.68 -1.08 -11.85
N ALA A 180 12.45 -0.96 -11.39
CA ALA A 180 11.76 0.32 -11.25
C ALA A 180 10.57 0.25 -10.29
N VAL A 181 10.12 1.42 -9.83
CA VAL A 181 8.93 1.59 -9.00
C VAL A 181 8.01 2.62 -9.62
N VAL A 182 6.72 2.34 -9.65
CA VAL A 182 5.65 3.29 -9.95
C VAL A 182 4.81 3.43 -8.68
N GLU A 183 4.80 4.62 -8.12
CA GLU A 183 3.95 4.97 -6.99
C GLU A 183 2.87 5.95 -7.44
N ASP A 184 1.62 5.67 -7.14
CA ASP A 184 0.46 6.50 -7.47
C ASP A 184 -0.28 6.90 -6.19
N CYS A 185 -0.25 8.19 -5.87
CA CYS A 185 -0.87 8.84 -4.71
C CYS A 185 -0.49 8.25 -3.34
N GLY A 186 0.77 7.89 -3.15
CA GLY A 186 1.30 7.44 -1.87
C GLY A 186 1.45 8.58 -0.86
N TYR A 187 1.48 8.22 0.43
CA TYR A 187 1.63 9.17 1.54
C TYR A 187 3.05 9.15 2.12
N THR A 188 3.40 10.22 2.84
CA THR A 188 4.67 10.33 3.58
C THR A 188 4.72 9.43 4.80
N SER A 189 3.60 9.36 5.55
CA SER A 189 3.45 8.59 6.78
C SER A 189 1.98 8.26 7.03
N ALA A 190 1.69 7.01 7.40
CA ALA A 190 0.35 6.61 7.81
C ALA A 190 -0.10 7.35 9.08
N TYR A 191 0.84 7.67 9.97
CA TYR A 191 0.54 8.42 11.17
C TYR A 191 0.03 9.84 10.86
N GLU A 192 0.72 10.57 9.97
CA GLU A 192 0.30 11.91 9.51
C GLU A 192 -1.06 11.85 8.81
N MET A 193 -1.24 10.86 7.92
CA MET A 193 -2.49 10.67 7.20
C MET A 193 -3.65 10.40 8.17
N PHE A 194 -3.49 9.49 9.15
CA PHE A 194 -4.54 9.21 10.13
C PHE A 194 -4.80 10.38 11.07
N SER A 195 -3.78 11.16 11.44
CA SER A 195 -3.96 12.39 12.23
C SER A 195 -4.87 13.38 11.51
N ALA A 196 -4.65 13.58 10.20
CA ALA A 196 -5.50 14.44 9.38
C ALA A 196 -6.94 13.91 9.27
N GLN A 197 -7.11 12.59 9.06
CA GLN A 197 -8.43 11.96 8.99
C GLN A 197 -9.16 11.96 10.34
N LEU A 198 -8.46 11.78 11.46
CA LEU A 198 -9.02 11.86 12.80
C LEU A 198 -9.69 13.23 13.03
N LYS A 199 -9.00 14.31 12.66
CA LYS A 199 -9.54 15.67 12.76
C LYS A 199 -10.74 15.86 11.83
N LYS A 200 -10.66 15.36 10.59
CA LYS A 200 -11.70 15.53 9.56
C LYS A 200 -12.98 14.75 9.89
N ILE A 201 -12.84 13.48 10.32
CA ILE A 201 -13.99 12.56 10.52
C ILE A 201 -14.60 12.73 11.91
N PHE A 202 -13.77 12.89 12.95
CA PHE A 202 -14.21 12.89 14.35
C PHE A 202 -14.13 14.26 15.02
N GLY A 203 -13.49 15.26 14.39
CA GLY A 203 -13.26 16.57 15.02
C GLY A 203 -12.27 16.51 16.19
N LEU A 204 -11.53 15.40 16.34
CA LEU A 204 -10.65 15.19 17.48
C LEU A 204 -9.21 15.66 17.18
N PRO A 205 -8.50 16.17 18.19
CA PRO A 205 -7.08 16.49 18.05
C PRO A 205 -6.23 15.21 18.00
N GLU A 206 -5.05 15.32 17.40
CA GLU A 206 -4.07 14.24 17.32
C GLU A 206 -3.71 13.70 18.73
N TYR A 207 -3.41 14.60 19.67
CA TYR A 207 -3.08 14.23 21.03
C TYR A 207 -4.31 14.27 21.96
N PRO A 208 -4.57 13.24 22.78
CA PRO A 208 -3.75 12.04 23.04
C PRO A 208 -4.08 10.81 22.16
N VAL A 209 -5.01 10.93 21.21
CA VAL A 209 -5.60 9.79 20.49
C VAL A 209 -4.56 9.01 19.67
N MET A 210 -3.82 9.69 18.81
CA MET A 210 -2.85 9.04 17.95
C MET A 210 -1.68 8.38 18.69
N PRO A 211 -1.07 8.98 19.74
CA PRO A 211 -0.11 8.28 20.59
C PRO A 211 -0.66 6.99 21.21
N CYS A 212 -1.90 7.02 21.70
CA CYS A 212 -2.55 5.83 22.26
C CYS A 212 -2.76 4.75 21.18
N ALA A 213 -3.30 5.13 20.02
CA ALA A 213 -3.49 4.24 18.89
C ALA A 213 -2.16 3.63 18.40
N ASN A 214 -1.10 4.43 18.34
CA ASN A 214 0.24 4.00 17.92
C ASN A 214 0.82 2.92 18.84
N ILE A 215 0.66 3.08 20.17
CA ILE A 215 1.08 2.08 21.17
C ILE A 215 0.24 0.80 21.05
N VAL A 216 -1.09 0.94 20.98
CA VAL A 216 -1.99 -0.22 20.87
C VAL A 216 -1.79 -0.96 19.56
N CYS A 217 -1.55 -0.27 18.46
CA CYS A 217 -1.18 -0.89 17.18
C CYS A 217 0.05 -1.79 17.35
N LYS A 218 1.11 -1.28 18.02
CA LYS A 218 2.31 -2.09 18.29
C LYS A 218 2.01 -3.33 19.14
N ILE A 219 1.13 -3.21 20.14
CA ILE A 219 0.73 -4.35 20.98
C ILE A 219 -0.01 -5.41 20.16
N LYS A 220 -0.88 -5.01 19.24
CA LYS A 220 -1.72 -5.92 18.44
C LYS A 220 -1.02 -6.52 17.23
N THR A 221 -0.12 -5.78 16.60
CA THR A 221 0.43 -6.12 15.27
C THR A 221 1.95 -6.28 15.26
N GLY A 222 2.62 -5.92 16.34
CA GLY A 222 4.09 -5.89 16.42
C GLY A 222 4.74 -4.63 15.86
N VAL A 223 3.99 -3.78 15.13
CA VAL A 223 4.46 -2.53 14.53
C VAL A 223 3.59 -1.35 14.95
N LYS A 224 4.15 -0.14 14.91
CA LYS A 224 3.41 1.10 15.15
C LYS A 224 2.77 1.60 13.84
N ILE A 225 1.74 2.42 13.93
CA ILE A 225 1.21 3.16 12.78
C ILE A 225 2.32 4.04 12.17
N SER A 226 3.16 4.63 13.01
CA SER A 226 4.30 5.46 12.59
C SER A 226 5.43 4.70 11.90
N ASP A 227 5.43 3.37 11.94
CA ASP A 227 6.44 2.57 11.22
C ASP A 227 6.10 2.45 9.72
N ALA A 228 4.86 2.73 9.34
CA ALA A 228 4.45 2.88 7.94
C ALA A 228 4.78 4.31 7.47
N ALA A 229 6.04 4.56 7.16
CA ALA A 229 6.59 5.86 6.85
C ALA A 229 7.51 5.82 5.61
N PRO A 230 6.95 5.80 4.38
CA PRO A 230 7.75 5.83 3.15
C PRO A 230 8.77 6.96 3.11
N LEU A 231 8.43 8.13 3.67
CA LEU A 231 9.35 9.26 3.72
C LEU A 231 10.67 8.92 4.44
N GLU A 232 10.66 8.04 5.45
CA GLU A 232 11.87 7.68 6.21
C GLU A 232 12.80 6.71 5.47
N VAL A 233 12.38 6.21 4.30
CA VAL A 233 13.13 5.19 3.56
C VAL A 233 13.29 5.48 2.07
N VAL A 234 12.58 6.46 1.52
CA VAL A 234 12.57 6.74 0.07
C VAL A 234 13.96 7.11 -0.48
N ASP A 235 14.83 7.70 0.32
CA ASP A 235 16.23 8.02 -0.01
C ASP A 235 17.14 6.78 -0.10
N LYS A 236 16.69 5.62 0.39
CA LYS A 236 17.40 4.33 0.31
C LYS A 236 17.12 3.58 -0.99
N ILE A 237 16.09 3.96 -1.74
CA ILE A 237 15.73 3.32 -3.00
C ILE A 237 16.85 3.56 -4.03
N LYS A 238 17.25 2.50 -4.73
CA LYS A 238 18.38 2.54 -5.69
C LYS A 238 17.93 2.50 -7.15
N VAL A 239 16.69 2.11 -7.41
CA VAL A 239 16.10 1.99 -8.75
C VAL A 239 15.27 3.22 -9.11
N PRO A 240 15.05 3.51 -10.39
CA PRO A 240 14.19 4.62 -10.80
C PRO A 240 12.78 4.57 -10.18
N VAL A 241 12.24 5.74 -9.83
CA VAL A 241 10.89 5.89 -9.25
C VAL A 241 10.08 6.89 -10.07
N LEU A 242 8.90 6.46 -10.52
CA LEU A 242 7.88 7.35 -11.07
C LEU A 242 6.88 7.70 -9.97
N PHE A 243 6.77 8.98 -9.67
CA PHE A 243 5.82 9.54 -8.71
C PHE A 243 4.61 10.12 -9.44
N ILE A 244 3.42 9.58 -9.20
CA ILE A 244 2.16 10.02 -9.82
C ILE A 244 1.23 10.56 -8.72
N HIS A 245 0.53 11.66 -8.97
CA HIS A 245 -0.47 12.19 -8.04
C HIS A 245 -1.47 13.09 -8.75
N GLY A 246 -2.71 13.09 -8.28
CA GLY A 246 -3.71 14.08 -8.66
C GLY A 246 -3.58 15.36 -7.81
N ASP A 247 -3.63 16.52 -8.43
CA ASP A 247 -3.47 17.80 -7.71
C ASP A 247 -4.68 18.21 -6.87
N GLU A 248 -5.84 17.54 -7.07
CA GLU A 248 -7.05 17.71 -6.25
C GLU A 248 -7.27 16.58 -5.23
N ASP A 249 -6.22 15.80 -4.89
CA ASP A 249 -6.32 14.74 -3.89
C ASP A 249 -6.60 15.32 -2.48
N LYS A 250 -7.79 14.99 -1.95
CA LYS A 250 -8.26 15.45 -0.63
C LYS A 250 -8.08 14.41 0.47
N LEU A 251 -7.61 13.21 0.13
CA LEU A 251 -7.35 12.13 1.08
C LEU A 251 -5.88 12.07 1.45
N VAL A 252 -5.01 12.02 0.45
CA VAL A 252 -3.56 12.14 0.60
C VAL A 252 -3.14 13.50 0.02
N PRO A 253 -2.83 14.49 0.87
CA PRO A 253 -2.50 15.83 0.40
C PRO A 253 -1.37 15.85 -0.62
N PHE A 254 -1.54 16.64 -1.69
CA PHE A 254 -0.58 16.75 -2.79
C PHE A 254 0.85 17.09 -2.34
N GLU A 255 0.99 17.84 -1.25
CA GLU A 255 2.29 18.20 -0.68
C GLU A 255 3.10 16.98 -0.19
N MET A 256 2.43 15.82 0.02
CA MET A 256 3.13 14.58 0.37
C MET A 256 3.92 14.03 -0.82
N LEU A 257 3.42 14.19 -2.05
CA LEU A 257 4.16 13.88 -3.26
C LEU A 257 5.47 14.67 -3.32
N ASP A 258 5.42 16.00 -3.11
CA ASP A 258 6.60 16.85 -3.18
C ASP A 258 7.65 16.45 -2.14
N LYS A 259 7.23 16.16 -0.90
CA LYS A 259 8.12 15.69 0.15
C LYS A 259 8.82 14.37 -0.21
N LEU A 260 8.07 13.40 -0.76
CA LEU A 260 8.62 12.11 -1.20
C LEU A 260 9.57 12.30 -2.37
N PHE A 261 9.14 13.07 -3.37
CA PHE A 261 9.95 13.35 -4.55
C PHE A 261 11.26 14.05 -4.19
N ASP A 262 11.21 15.10 -3.37
CA ASP A 262 12.40 15.87 -3.02
C ASP A 262 13.41 15.02 -2.23
N LYS A 263 12.94 14.14 -1.33
CA LYS A 263 13.80 13.27 -0.51
C LYS A 263 14.37 12.08 -1.28
N ALA A 264 13.71 11.59 -2.32
CA ALA A 264 14.21 10.48 -3.14
C ALA A 264 15.54 10.86 -3.83
N THR A 265 16.52 9.97 -3.79
CA THR A 265 17.87 10.18 -4.35
C THR A 265 18.12 9.42 -5.65
N ALA A 266 17.36 8.36 -5.91
CA ALA A 266 17.43 7.60 -7.16
C ALA A 266 16.94 8.44 -8.36
N PRO A 267 17.22 8.02 -9.61
CA PRO A 267 16.57 8.60 -10.78
C PRO A 267 15.06 8.64 -10.59
N LYS A 268 14.45 9.78 -10.87
CA LYS A 268 13.03 9.98 -10.55
C LYS A 268 12.33 10.85 -11.56
N GLU A 269 11.06 10.54 -11.80
CA GLU A 269 10.17 11.36 -12.60
C GLU A 269 8.89 11.66 -11.83
N LYS A 270 8.26 12.79 -12.13
CA LYS A 270 7.00 13.23 -11.54
C LYS A 270 5.93 13.34 -12.64
N PHE A 271 4.72 12.85 -12.34
CA PHE A 271 3.57 13.01 -13.20
C PHE A 271 2.37 13.49 -12.38
N VAL A 272 2.05 14.76 -12.53
CA VAL A 272 0.89 15.38 -11.89
C VAL A 272 -0.29 15.32 -12.85
N VAL A 273 -1.43 14.82 -12.40
CA VAL A 273 -2.65 14.74 -13.20
C VAL A 273 -3.63 15.82 -12.74
N GLU A 274 -3.78 16.86 -13.56
CA GLU A 274 -4.61 18.03 -13.28
C GLU A 274 -6.09 17.64 -13.08
N GLY A 275 -6.68 18.15 -12.00
CA GLY A 275 -8.06 17.92 -11.61
C GLY A 275 -8.36 16.48 -11.19
N ALA A 276 -7.35 15.65 -10.95
CA ALA A 276 -7.56 14.30 -10.45
C ALA A 276 -7.59 14.30 -8.91
N GLY A 277 -8.54 13.56 -8.36
CA GLY A 277 -8.63 13.27 -6.94
C GLY A 277 -7.79 12.05 -6.53
N HIS A 278 -8.07 11.52 -5.32
CA HIS A 278 -7.36 10.36 -4.79
C HIS A 278 -7.55 9.10 -5.64
N ALA A 279 -6.45 8.48 -6.07
CA ALA A 279 -6.43 7.28 -6.92
C ALA A 279 -7.24 7.44 -8.23
N ASP A 280 -7.34 8.67 -8.74
CA ASP A 280 -8.14 9.03 -9.91
C ASP A 280 -7.30 9.35 -11.16
N ALA A 281 -5.98 9.40 -11.01
CA ALA A 281 -5.05 9.79 -12.08
C ALA A 281 -5.25 8.94 -13.35
N LYS A 282 -5.29 7.62 -13.23
CA LYS A 282 -5.56 6.69 -14.34
C LYS A 282 -6.95 6.92 -14.94
N ARG A 283 -7.99 7.09 -14.11
CA ARG A 283 -9.38 7.22 -14.57
C ARG A 283 -9.62 8.55 -15.30
N LYS A 284 -8.94 9.60 -14.86
CA LYS A 284 -9.03 10.94 -15.45
C LYS A 284 -8.53 10.98 -16.90
N ASN A 285 -7.39 10.33 -17.14
CA ASN A 285 -6.79 10.23 -18.47
C ASN A 285 -6.02 8.91 -18.65
N PRO A 286 -6.71 7.80 -18.95
CA PRO A 286 -6.08 6.48 -19.04
C PRO A 286 -4.93 6.42 -20.06
N ALA A 287 -5.08 7.06 -21.22
CA ALA A 287 -4.06 7.03 -22.26
C ALA A 287 -2.78 7.70 -21.79
N ALA A 288 -2.85 8.95 -21.34
CA ALA A 288 -1.67 9.67 -20.86
C ALA A 288 -1.04 9.00 -19.62
N TYR A 289 -1.85 8.40 -18.76
CA TYR A 289 -1.37 7.66 -17.59
C TYR A 289 -0.49 6.48 -18.01
N PHE A 290 -1.02 5.59 -18.86
CA PHE A 290 -0.27 4.41 -19.26
C PHE A 290 0.88 4.73 -20.22
N ASP A 291 0.75 5.73 -21.09
CA ASP A 291 1.86 6.23 -21.91
C ASP A 291 3.02 6.70 -21.01
N LYS A 292 2.72 7.48 -19.96
CA LYS A 292 3.74 7.92 -19.01
C LYS A 292 4.39 6.77 -18.27
N VAL A 293 3.60 5.82 -17.76
CA VAL A 293 4.09 4.63 -17.06
C VAL A 293 5.00 3.80 -17.96
N PHE A 294 4.56 3.47 -19.18
CA PHE A 294 5.33 2.57 -20.04
C PHE A 294 6.55 3.22 -20.67
N ASN A 295 6.50 4.51 -20.99
CA ASN A 295 7.68 5.25 -21.42
C ASN A 295 8.76 5.28 -20.32
N PHE A 296 8.33 5.50 -19.05
CA PHE A 296 9.25 5.43 -17.92
C PHE A 296 9.85 4.02 -17.74
N LEU A 297 9.11 2.96 -18.04
CA LEU A 297 9.55 1.58 -17.89
C LEU A 297 10.37 1.04 -19.08
N GLU A 298 10.62 1.82 -20.14
CA GLU A 298 11.41 1.36 -21.30
C GLU A 298 12.80 0.86 -20.91
N GLY A 299 13.43 1.47 -19.90
CA GLY A 299 14.72 1.04 -19.36
C GLY A 299 14.70 -0.33 -18.66
N CYS A 300 13.52 -0.87 -18.35
CA CYS A 300 13.30 -2.20 -17.76
C CYS A 300 12.90 -3.26 -18.79
N SER A 301 12.94 -2.91 -20.07
CA SER A 301 12.52 -3.78 -21.19
C SER A 301 13.59 -4.76 -21.62
#